data_277b88191bb03f5e7e311b71493ac44d
#
_entry.id   277b88191bb03f5e7e311b71493ac44d
#
_cell.length_a   1.000
_cell.length_b   1.000
_cell.length_c   1.000
_cell.angle_alpha   90.00
_cell.angle_beta   90.00
_cell.angle_gamma   90.00
#
_symmetry.space_group_name_H-M   'P 1'
#
loop_
_entity.id
_entity.type
_entity.pdbx_description
1 polymer ?
#
loop_
_entity_poly.entity_id
_entity_poly.type
_entity_poly.pdbx_seq_one_letter_code
_entity_poly.pdbx_strand_id
1 'polypeptide(L)'
;RIRAETIAAEDILHDLGVISMISSDSQAMGRIGEVVTRCWQTAHKMKVQRGPLDGDSARNDNARAKRYVAKYTINPAITHGLAHLVGSVEPGKLADLVLWKPALFGVKPELVIKGGFIAWGAMGDANASIPTPQPVLYRPMFGSFGRAIGAIGTIFMAQAALDAGVPERLGLQKRAVAVHNCRRIGKAQMIHNDATPQIDVNPETYAVHADGELLTCEPATVLPMAQRY
;
A
#
# COMPACT_ATOMS: atom_id res chain seq x y z
N ARG A 1 -12.28 19.54 11.65
CA ARG A 1 -11.58 20.45 10.72
C ARG A 1 -10.13 19.99 10.56
N ILE A 2 -9.58 20.12 9.36
CA ILE A 2 -8.16 19.86 9.09
C ILE A 2 -7.35 21.03 9.64
N ARG A 3 -6.31 20.76 10.44
CA ARG A 3 -5.44 21.74 11.08
C ARG A 3 -3.98 21.43 10.76
N ALA A 4 -3.14 22.44 10.68
CA ALA A 4 -1.70 22.28 10.39
C ALA A 4 -1.01 21.38 11.43
N GLU A 5 -1.37 21.55 12.69
CA GLU A 5 -0.83 20.78 13.82
C GLU A 5 -1.16 19.29 13.71
N THR A 6 -2.41 18.95 13.36
CA THR A 6 -2.81 17.56 13.22
C THR A 6 -2.24 16.91 11.97
N ILE A 7 -2.08 17.65 10.87
CA ILE A 7 -1.41 17.15 9.65
C ILE A 7 0.08 16.87 9.93
N ALA A 8 0.76 17.79 10.61
CA ALA A 8 2.17 17.59 10.97
C ALA A 8 2.36 16.37 11.87
N ALA A 9 1.49 16.20 12.86
CA ALA A 9 1.50 15.04 13.74
C ALA A 9 1.21 13.75 12.99
N GLU A 10 0.30 13.74 12.01
CA GLU A 10 -0.06 12.55 11.23
C GLU A 10 1.16 11.96 10.50
N ASP A 11 1.97 12.80 9.84
CA ASP A 11 3.18 12.34 9.17
C ASP A 11 4.16 11.67 10.14
N ILE A 12 4.33 12.25 11.33
CA ILE A 12 5.18 11.68 12.38
C ILE A 12 4.61 10.38 12.92
N LEU A 13 3.30 10.32 13.17
CA LEU A 13 2.62 9.11 13.64
C LEU A 13 2.71 7.97 12.63
N HIS A 14 2.73 8.27 11.32
CA HIS A 14 3.05 7.30 10.30
C HIS A 14 4.48 6.76 10.45
N ASP A 15 5.45 7.63 10.66
CA ASP A 15 6.87 7.27 10.76
C ASP A 15 7.19 6.52 12.06
N LEU A 16 6.52 6.85 13.15
CA LEU A 16 6.61 6.13 14.43
C LEU A 16 5.93 4.73 14.40
N GLY A 17 5.15 4.41 13.37
CA GLY A 17 4.41 3.15 13.29
C GLY A 17 3.13 3.13 14.14
N VAL A 18 2.62 4.30 14.50
CA VAL A 18 1.35 4.46 15.21
C VAL A 18 0.17 4.29 14.26
N ILE A 19 0.23 4.89 13.07
CA ILE A 19 -0.79 4.68 12.03
C ILE A 19 -0.42 3.43 11.23
N SER A 20 -1.25 2.40 11.29
CA SER A 20 -0.91 1.06 10.81
C SER A 20 -1.18 0.84 9.34
N MET A 21 -2.09 1.61 8.74
CA MET A 21 -2.57 1.39 7.37
C MET A 21 -2.78 2.71 6.65
N ILE A 22 -2.74 2.64 5.31
CA ILE A 22 -3.10 3.70 4.39
C ILE A 22 -4.12 3.14 3.41
N SER A 23 -5.18 3.89 3.10
CA SER A 23 -6.18 3.53 2.12
C SER A 23 -6.44 4.66 1.11
N SER A 24 -7.10 4.33 0.00
CA SER A 24 -7.25 5.24 -1.14
C SER A 24 -8.52 6.08 -1.10
N ASP A 25 -9.54 5.68 -0.35
CA ASP A 25 -10.90 6.25 -0.41
C ASP A 25 -11.48 6.30 -1.84
N SER A 26 -11.16 5.29 -2.66
CA SER A 26 -11.39 5.32 -4.12
C SER A 26 -12.86 5.32 -4.51
N GLN A 27 -13.77 4.83 -3.66
CA GLN A 27 -15.20 4.85 -3.91
C GLN A 27 -15.85 6.19 -3.55
N ALA A 28 -15.16 7.10 -2.88
CA ALA A 28 -15.66 8.42 -2.52
C ALA A 28 -14.85 9.53 -3.20
N MET A 29 -13.72 9.94 -2.64
CA MET A 29 -12.96 11.10 -3.16
C MET A 29 -11.48 10.80 -3.42
N GLY A 30 -11.02 9.57 -3.20
CA GLY A 30 -9.61 9.19 -3.34
C GLY A 30 -9.29 8.55 -4.69
N ARG A 31 -7.99 8.35 -4.93
CA ARG A 31 -7.45 7.71 -6.12
C ARG A 31 -6.51 6.57 -5.72
N ILE A 32 -6.75 5.37 -6.25
CA ILE A 32 -5.95 4.18 -5.93
C ILE A 32 -4.46 4.41 -6.23
N GLY A 33 -4.12 4.96 -7.39
CA GLY A 33 -2.74 5.17 -7.80
C GLY A 33 -1.96 6.15 -6.92
N GLU A 34 -2.65 7.10 -6.28
CA GLU A 34 -2.01 8.09 -5.42
C GLU A 34 -1.58 7.53 -4.06
N VAL A 35 -2.29 6.53 -3.54
CA VAL A 35 -2.02 5.98 -2.20
C VAL A 35 -0.56 5.55 -2.04
N VAL A 36 -0.02 4.79 -3.00
CA VAL A 36 1.35 4.29 -2.95
C VAL A 36 2.34 5.45 -3.06
N THR A 37 2.12 6.37 -4.00
CA THR A 37 3.00 7.54 -4.19
C THR A 37 3.01 8.44 -2.95
N ARG A 38 1.85 8.74 -2.38
CA ARG A 38 1.73 9.56 -1.15
C ARG A 38 2.41 8.91 0.03
N CYS A 39 2.25 7.59 0.18
CA CYS A 39 2.93 6.81 1.20
C CYS A 39 4.45 7.03 1.14
N TRP A 40 5.05 6.96 -0.05
CA TRP A 40 6.48 7.16 -0.23
C TRP A 40 6.92 8.61 -0.13
N GLN A 41 6.08 9.57 -0.49
CA GLN A 41 6.34 10.99 -0.26
C GLN A 41 6.41 11.31 1.24
N THR A 42 5.49 10.74 2.04
CA THR A 42 5.54 10.87 3.51
C THR A 42 6.80 10.21 4.08
N ALA A 43 7.15 9.00 3.63
CA ALA A 43 8.38 8.32 4.05
C ALA A 43 9.63 9.15 3.74
N HIS A 44 9.69 9.75 2.56
CA HIS A 44 10.80 10.62 2.15
C HIS A 44 10.88 11.88 3.02
N LYS A 45 9.76 12.57 3.21
CA LYS A 45 9.68 13.74 4.10
C LYS A 45 10.19 13.43 5.50
N MET A 46 9.74 12.30 6.06
CA MET A 46 10.16 11.90 7.39
C MET A 46 11.65 11.56 7.47
N LYS A 47 12.19 10.89 6.44
CA LYS A 47 13.65 10.66 6.36
C LYS A 47 14.44 11.96 6.36
N VAL A 48 14.01 12.95 5.56
CA VAL A 48 14.71 14.25 5.45
C VAL A 48 14.64 15.02 6.75
N GLN A 49 13.50 15.04 7.42
CA GLN A 49 13.29 15.88 8.60
C GLN A 49 13.65 15.19 9.92
N ARG A 50 13.56 13.87 10.01
CA ARG A 50 13.76 13.11 11.25
C ARG A 50 14.98 12.19 11.22
N GLY A 51 15.65 12.02 10.05
CA GLY A 51 16.79 11.15 9.90
C GLY A 51 16.44 9.67 9.78
N PRO A 52 17.41 8.75 9.96
CA PRO A 52 17.20 7.31 9.89
C PRO A 52 16.34 6.80 11.05
N LEU A 53 15.58 5.73 10.82
CA LEU A 53 14.96 4.94 11.88
C LEU A 53 15.98 4.00 12.53
N ASP A 54 15.63 3.46 13.71
CA ASP A 54 16.40 2.38 14.30
C ASP A 54 16.46 1.18 13.35
N GLY A 55 17.68 0.73 13.05
CA GLY A 55 17.95 -0.31 12.05
C GLY A 55 18.17 0.21 10.62
N ASP A 56 18.01 1.50 10.37
CA ASP A 56 18.40 2.17 9.12
C ASP A 56 19.82 2.76 9.26
N SER A 57 20.41 3.14 8.12
CA SER A 57 21.72 3.75 8.07
C SER A 57 21.83 4.76 6.93
N ALA A 58 22.97 5.41 6.80
CA ALA A 58 23.25 6.27 5.64
C ALA A 58 23.25 5.51 4.30
N ARG A 59 23.29 4.17 4.32
CA ARG A 59 23.36 3.31 3.13
C ARG A 59 22.07 2.54 2.83
N ASN A 60 21.14 2.48 3.76
CA ASN A 60 19.86 1.77 3.57
C ASN A 60 18.76 2.38 4.43
N ASP A 61 17.52 2.21 3.97
CA ASP A 61 16.28 2.60 4.64
C ASP A 61 15.36 1.39 4.84
N ASN A 62 15.93 0.22 5.11
CA ASN A 62 15.18 -1.04 5.12
C ASN A 62 14.10 -1.07 6.21
N ALA A 63 14.36 -0.50 7.40
CA ALA A 63 13.37 -0.45 8.47
C ALA A 63 12.19 0.44 8.07
N ARG A 64 12.47 1.66 7.56
CA ARG A 64 11.42 2.56 7.06
C ARG A 64 10.67 1.96 5.87
N ALA A 65 11.37 1.38 4.90
CA ALA A 65 10.75 0.74 3.74
C ALA A 65 9.78 -0.37 4.16
N LYS A 66 10.17 -1.27 5.06
CA LYS A 66 9.31 -2.33 5.60
C LYS A 66 8.08 -1.76 6.32
N ARG A 67 8.27 -0.73 7.15
CA ARG A 67 7.18 -0.04 7.86
C ARG A 67 6.13 0.51 6.89
N TYR A 68 6.57 1.22 5.86
CA TYR A 68 5.66 1.87 4.91
C TYR A 68 5.03 0.89 3.92
N VAL A 69 5.75 -0.12 3.43
CA VAL A 69 5.16 -1.18 2.59
C VAL A 69 4.07 -1.94 3.34
N ALA A 70 4.29 -2.25 4.62
CA ALA A 70 3.31 -2.97 5.43
C ALA A 70 1.95 -2.25 5.53
N LYS A 71 1.94 -0.92 5.44
CA LYS A 71 0.72 -0.10 5.58
C LYS A 71 -0.31 -0.32 4.47
N TYR A 72 0.10 -0.73 3.28
CA TYR A 72 -0.81 -0.97 2.14
C TYR A 72 -0.74 -2.41 1.60
N THR A 73 -0.04 -3.30 2.30
CA THR A 73 0.08 -4.71 1.95
C THR A 73 -0.40 -5.63 3.07
N ILE A 74 0.52 -6.04 3.97
CA ILE A 74 0.21 -7.07 4.98
C ILE A 74 -0.74 -6.56 6.07
N ASN A 75 -0.66 -5.33 6.53
CA ASN A 75 -1.51 -4.84 7.60
C ASN A 75 -2.99 -4.77 7.21
N PRO A 76 -3.38 -4.23 6.03
CA PRO A 76 -4.74 -4.37 5.53
C PRO A 76 -5.17 -5.83 5.37
N ALA A 77 -4.29 -6.71 4.88
CA ALA A 77 -4.61 -8.12 4.72
C ALA A 77 -4.91 -8.80 6.06
N ILE A 78 -4.14 -8.52 7.12
CA ILE A 78 -4.39 -8.99 8.48
C ILE A 78 -5.75 -8.48 8.97
N THR A 79 -5.98 -7.17 8.88
CA THR A 79 -7.19 -6.51 9.39
C THR A 79 -8.47 -7.03 8.72
N HIS A 80 -8.41 -7.31 7.43
CA HIS A 80 -9.54 -7.85 6.67
C HIS A 80 -9.64 -9.37 6.69
N GLY A 81 -8.75 -10.08 7.40
CA GLY A 81 -8.78 -11.53 7.50
C GLY A 81 -8.33 -12.26 6.23
N LEU A 82 -7.44 -11.65 5.44
CA LEU A 82 -6.99 -12.13 4.13
C LEU A 82 -5.52 -12.56 4.13
N ALA A 83 -4.80 -12.35 5.23
CA ALA A 83 -3.34 -12.52 5.30
C ALA A 83 -2.86 -13.96 5.02
N HIS A 84 -3.75 -14.94 5.07
CA HIS A 84 -3.44 -16.31 4.69
C HIS A 84 -3.29 -16.52 3.18
N LEU A 85 -3.75 -15.55 2.36
CA LEU A 85 -3.69 -15.63 0.89
C LEU A 85 -2.94 -14.48 0.23
N VAL A 86 -2.94 -13.29 0.82
CA VAL A 86 -2.37 -12.07 0.23
C VAL A 86 -1.61 -11.24 1.27
N GLY A 87 -0.93 -10.20 0.81
CA GLY A 87 -0.31 -9.17 1.65
C GLY A 87 1.18 -9.36 1.89
N SER A 88 1.75 -10.53 1.61
CA SER A 88 3.19 -10.79 1.71
C SER A 88 3.66 -11.77 0.64
N VAL A 89 4.96 -11.76 0.37
CA VAL A 89 5.61 -12.67 -0.58
C VAL A 89 6.06 -13.91 0.17
N GLU A 90 5.19 -14.92 0.21
CA GLU A 90 5.42 -16.17 0.91
C GLU A 90 4.91 -17.37 0.09
N PRO A 91 5.60 -18.53 0.13
CA PRO A 91 5.09 -19.75 -0.50
C PRO A 91 3.69 -20.10 0.02
N GLY A 92 2.79 -20.43 -0.90
CA GLY A 92 1.39 -20.78 -0.58
C GLY A 92 0.40 -19.62 -0.69
N LYS A 93 0.88 -18.37 -0.78
CA LYS A 93 0.03 -17.21 -1.06
C LYS A 93 -0.12 -16.95 -2.56
N LEU A 94 -1.11 -16.15 -2.91
CA LEU A 94 -1.31 -15.73 -4.29
C LEU A 94 -0.10 -14.94 -4.79
N ALA A 95 0.34 -15.24 -6.00
CA ALA A 95 1.41 -14.50 -6.67
C ALA A 95 0.87 -13.15 -7.21
N ASP A 96 0.50 -12.27 -6.28
CA ASP A 96 0.12 -10.89 -6.52
C ASP A 96 1.36 -10.02 -6.28
N LEU A 97 2.11 -9.75 -7.33
CA LEU A 97 3.45 -9.17 -7.25
C LEU A 97 3.55 -7.92 -8.10
N VAL A 98 4.37 -6.98 -7.67
CA VAL A 98 4.72 -5.79 -8.45
C VAL A 98 6.23 -5.71 -8.58
N LEU A 99 6.72 -5.67 -9.81
CA LEU A 99 8.14 -5.48 -10.11
C LEU A 99 8.42 -4.01 -10.38
N TRP A 100 9.47 -3.51 -9.73
CA TRP A 100 9.89 -2.12 -9.82
C TRP A 100 11.32 -2.00 -10.29
N LYS A 101 11.60 -1.00 -11.12
CA LYS A 101 12.95 -0.44 -11.17
C LYS A 101 13.20 0.34 -9.87
N PRO A 102 14.33 0.14 -9.17
CA PRO A 102 14.56 0.81 -7.88
C PRO A 102 14.39 2.33 -7.94
N ALA A 103 14.83 2.98 -9.00
CA ALA A 103 14.71 4.43 -9.20
C ALA A 103 13.25 4.92 -9.36
N LEU A 104 12.30 4.01 -9.62
CA LEU A 104 10.89 4.32 -9.85
C LEU A 104 9.98 3.61 -8.84
N PHE A 105 10.57 3.11 -7.75
CA PHE A 105 9.85 2.38 -6.72
C PHE A 105 8.70 3.21 -6.15
N GLY A 106 7.54 2.58 -6.05
CA GLY A 106 6.33 3.21 -5.52
C GLY A 106 5.58 4.13 -6.51
N VAL A 107 6.10 4.34 -7.73
CA VAL A 107 5.51 5.27 -8.70
C VAL A 107 5.19 4.62 -10.03
N LYS A 108 6.16 3.97 -10.66
CA LYS A 108 5.98 3.37 -11.99
C LYS A 108 6.48 1.93 -12.00
N PRO A 109 5.59 0.94 -11.91
CA PRO A 109 5.97 -0.45 -11.99
C PRO A 109 6.45 -0.83 -13.41
N GLU A 110 7.27 -1.87 -13.50
CA GLU A 110 7.60 -2.54 -14.77
C GLU A 110 6.55 -3.59 -15.12
N LEU A 111 6.16 -4.38 -14.12
CA LEU A 111 5.16 -5.43 -14.26
C LEU A 111 4.25 -5.47 -13.04
N VAL A 112 2.97 -5.76 -13.28
CA VAL A 112 2.02 -6.15 -12.25
C VAL A 112 1.56 -7.58 -12.55
N ILE A 113 1.81 -8.48 -11.62
CA ILE A 113 1.44 -9.88 -11.69
C ILE A 113 0.27 -10.10 -10.74
N LYS A 114 -0.80 -10.70 -11.24
CA LYS A 114 -1.99 -11.03 -10.47
C LYS A 114 -2.28 -12.52 -10.55
N GLY A 115 -2.22 -13.21 -9.41
CA GLY A 115 -2.42 -14.67 -9.36
C GLY A 115 -1.42 -15.44 -10.24
N GLY A 116 -0.19 -14.94 -10.39
CA GLY A 116 0.85 -15.53 -11.25
C GLY A 116 0.75 -15.15 -12.74
N PHE A 117 -0.24 -14.33 -13.12
CA PHE A 117 -0.47 -13.91 -14.50
C PHE A 117 -0.06 -12.45 -14.69
N ILE A 118 0.60 -12.12 -15.81
CA ILE A 118 0.97 -10.72 -16.12
C ILE A 118 -0.30 -9.94 -16.43
N ALA A 119 -0.73 -9.11 -15.50
CA ALA A 119 -1.94 -8.29 -15.64
C ALA A 119 -1.66 -6.96 -16.34
N TRP A 120 -0.46 -6.41 -16.13
CA TRP A 120 -0.04 -5.13 -16.67
C TRP A 120 1.48 -5.11 -16.84
N GLY A 121 1.96 -4.45 -17.89
CA GLY A 121 3.39 -4.21 -18.10
C GLY A 121 3.65 -2.92 -18.87
N ALA A 122 4.80 -2.29 -18.61
CA ALA A 122 5.31 -1.21 -19.44
C ALA A 122 6.02 -1.82 -20.67
N MET A 123 5.46 -1.64 -21.85
CA MET A 123 6.00 -2.20 -23.08
C MET A 123 6.37 -1.08 -24.06
N GLY A 124 7.36 -1.36 -24.91
CA GLY A 124 7.70 -0.52 -26.06
C GLY A 124 6.70 -0.66 -27.22
N ASP A 125 7.15 -0.40 -28.42
CA ASP A 125 6.33 -0.58 -29.60
C ASP A 125 5.96 -2.03 -29.84
N ALA A 126 4.75 -2.27 -30.29
CA ALA A 126 4.20 -3.61 -30.50
C ALA A 126 4.95 -4.40 -31.62
N ASN A 127 5.67 -3.73 -32.48
CA ASN A 127 6.44 -4.35 -33.56
C ASN A 127 7.95 -4.29 -33.30
N ALA A 128 8.39 -5.03 -32.27
CA ALA A 128 9.78 -5.05 -31.83
C ALA A 128 10.73 -5.80 -32.78
N SER A 129 10.25 -6.35 -33.88
CA SER A 129 11.08 -7.05 -34.91
C SER A 129 11.83 -6.11 -35.83
N ILE A 130 11.50 -4.82 -35.80
CA ILE A 130 12.18 -3.78 -36.61
C ILE A 130 12.72 -2.69 -35.67
N PRO A 131 13.76 -1.92 -36.10
CA PRO A 131 14.25 -0.80 -35.31
C PRO A 131 13.13 0.18 -34.95
N THR A 132 12.98 0.47 -33.67
CA THR A 132 11.97 1.42 -33.20
C THR A 132 12.41 2.86 -33.48
N PRO A 133 11.48 3.77 -33.81
CA PRO A 133 11.77 5.19 -33.90
C PRO A 133 12.27 5.74 -32.59
N GLN A 134 13.11 6.74 -32.61
CA GLN A 134 13.55 7.46 -31.42
C GLN A 134 12.77 8.78 -31.30
N PRO A 135 12.38 9.17 -30.05
CA PRO A 135 12.54 8.45 -28.78
C PRO A 135 11.60 7.24 -28.65
N VAL A 136 12.04 6.23 -27.94
CA VAL A 136 11.18 5.07 -27.61
C VAL A 136 10.20 5.47 -26.54
N LEU A 137 8.91 5.40 -26.82
CA LEU A 137 7.83 5.73 -25.88
C LEU A 137 7.19 4.43 -25.37
N TYR A 138 7.43 4.12 -24.11
CA TYR A 138 6.79 2.97 -23.44
C TYR A 138 5.31 3.24 -23.17
N ARG A 139 4.47 2.27 -23.49
CA ARG A 139 3.03 2.28 -23.24
C ARG A 139 2.64 1.19 -22.26
N PRO A 140 1.62 1.41 -21.42
CA PRO A 140 1.06 0.33 -20.62
C PRO A 140 0.36 -0.69 -21.53
N MET A 141 0.57 -1.97 -21.25
CA MET A 141 -0.14 -3.08 -21.89
C MET A 141 -0.84 -3.89 -20.80
N PHE A 142 -2.09 -4.26 -21.07
CA PHE A 142 -2.92 -5.02 -20.16
C PHE A 142 -3.07 -6.45 -20.66
N GLY A 143 -2.72 -7.43 -19.82
CA GLY A 143 -2.81 -8.85 -20.14
C GLY A 143 -4.06 -9.54 -19.60
N SER A 144 -4.78 -8.91 -18.65
CA SER A 144 -5.97 -9.49 -18.04
C SER A 144 -7.24 -9.06 -18.76
N PHE A 145 -7.72 -9.86 -19.70
CA PHE A 145 -9.02 -9.66 -20.34
C PHE A 145 -9.75 -10.99 -20.54
N GLY A 146 -11.03 -10.89 -20.89
CA GLY A 146 -11.88 -12.04 -21.09
C GLY A 146 -11.99 -12.87 -19.80
N ARG A 147 -11.83 -14.18 -19.94
CA ARG A 147 -11.95 -15.13 -18.82
C ARG A 147 -10.80 -15.03 -17.80
N ALA A 148 -9.65 -14.45 -18.17
CA ALA A 148 -8.51 -14.29 -17.26
C ALA A 148 -8.88 -13.44 -16.04
N ILE A 149 -9.70 -12.41 -16.19
CA ILE A 149 -10.15 -11.54 -15.08
C ILE A 149 -10.82 -12.34 -13.96
N GLY A 150 -11.66 -13.31 -14.31
CA GLY A 150 -12.29 -14.21 -13.34
C GLY A 150 -11.28 -15.19 -12.72
N ALA A 151 -10.43 -15.80 -13.55
CA ALA A 151 -9.51 -16.86 -13.12
C ALA A 151 -8.42 -16.38 -12.16
N ILE A 152 -7.92 -15.14 -12.30
CA ILE A 152 -6.85 -14.57 -11.47
C ILE A 152 -7.37 -13.74 -10.28
N GLY A 153 -8.69 -13.52 -10.21
CA GLY A 153 -9.33 -12.76 -9.13
C GLY A 153 -9.83 -13.66 -8.01
N THR A 154 -10.00 -13.06 -6.83
CA THR A 154 -10.57 -13.71 -5.65
C THR A 154 -11.65 -12.83 -5.05
N ILE A 155 -12.74 -13.43 -4.58
CA ILE A 155 -13.78 -12.77 -3.79
C ILE A 155 -13.67 -13.29 -2.35
N PHE A 156 -13.62 -12.38 -1.40
CA PHE A 156 -13.58 -12.71 0.02
C PHE A 156 -14.97 -12.54 0.63
N MET A 157 -15.40 -13.52 1.41
CA MET A 157 -16.71 -13.51 2.07
C MET A 157 -16.68 -14.21 3.43
N ALA A 158 -17.76 -14.10 4.18
CA ALA A 158 -17.89 -14.83 5.43
C ALA A 158 -17.99 -16.35 5.17
N GLN A 159 -17.45 -17.17 6.08
CA GLN A 159 -17.56 -18.62 5.99
C GLN A 159 -19.02 -19.07 5.84
N ALA A 160 -19.94 -18.48 6.62
CA ALA A 160 -21.37 -18.80 6.53
C ALA A 160 -21.98 -18.57 5.13
N ALA A 161 -21.44 -17.63 4.35
CA ALA A 161 -21.89 -17.40 2.98
C ALA A 161 -21.40 -18.50 2.03
N LEU A 162 -20.18 -18.99 2.25
CA LEU A 162 -19.65 -20.15 1.51
C LEU A 162 -20.48 -21.42 1.83
N ASP A 163 -20.71 -21.69 3.11
CA ASP A 163 -21.48 -22.86 3.57
C ASP A 163 -22.92 -22.82 3.05
N ALA A 164 -23.48 -21.63 2.83
CA ALA A 164 -24.81 -21.43 2.25
C ALA A 164 -24.84 -21.50 0.71
N GLY A 165 -23.73 -21.78 0.03
CA GLY A 165 -23.65 -21.85 -1.43
C GLY A 165 -23.92 -20.53 -2.14
N VAL A 166 -23.56 -19.39 -1.52
CA VAL A 166 -23.78 -18.07 -2.13
C VAL A 166 -23.00 -17.88 -3.42
N PRO A 167 -21.73 -18.31 -3.56
CA PRO A 167 -20.99 -18.18 -4.80
C PRO A 167 -21.69 -18.83 -6.00
N GLU A 168 -22.18 -20.01 -5.83
CA GLU A 168 -22.87 -20.81 -6.86
C GLU A 168 -24.21 -20.16 -7.23
N ARG A 169 -25.01 -19.74 -6.24
CA ARG A 169 -26.29 -19.08 -6.47
C ARG A 169 -26.18 -17.75 -7.21
N LEU A 170 -25.03 -17.05 -7.01
CA LEU A 170 -24.74 -15.78 -7.71
C LEU A 170 -23.99 -15.98 -9.03
N GLY A 171 -23.61 -17.22 -9.37
CA GLY A 171 -22.83 -17.51 -10.58
C GLY A 171 -21.47 -16.84 -10.60
N LEU A 172 -20.80 -16.72 -9.45
CA LEU A 172 -19.52 -16.02 -9.34
C LEU A 172 -18.43 -16.76 -10.11
N GLN A 173 -17.70 -16.02 -10.95
CA GLN A 173 -16.62 -16.56 -11.76
C GLN A 173 -15.27 -16.58 -11.03
N LYS A 174 -15.10 -15.71 -10.04
CA LYS A 174 -13.90 -15.62 -9.23
C LYS A 174 -13.90 -16.67 -8.13
N ARG A 175 -12.71 -17.14 -7.76
CA ARG A 175 -12.54 -18.01 -6.59
C ARG A 175 -13.07 -17.32 -5.34
N ALA A 176 -14.05 -17.92 -4.67
CA ALA A 176 -14.56 -17.44 -3.40
C ALA A 176 -13.76 -18.05 -2.23
N VAL A 177 -13.37 -17.23 -1.27
CA VAL A 177 -12.56 -17.64 -0.11
C VAL A 177 -13.09 -16.98 1.16
N ALA A 178 -13.08 -17.73 2.26
CA ALA A 178 -13.46 -17.20 3.57
C ALA A 178 -12.44 -16.19 4.12
N VAL A 179 -12.93 -15.15 4.78
CA VAL A 179 -12.09 -14.32 5.65
C VAL A 179 -11.89 -15.02 7.01
N HIS A 180 -10.71 -14.80 7.62
CA HIS A 180 -10.32 -15.42 8.86
C HIS A 180 -9.83 -14.41 9.90
N ASN A 181 -10.20 -14.63 11.18
CA ASN A 181 -9.65 -13.94 12.33
C ASN A 181 -9.82 -12.41 12.40
N CYS A 182 -10.60 -11.78 11.51
CA CYS A 182 -10.73 -10.32 11.44
C CYS A 182 -11.34 -9.65 12.69
N ARG A 183 -12.03 -10.41 13.57
CA ARG A 183 -12.71 -9.86 14.78
C ARG A 183 -11.83 -9.78 16.03
N ARG A 184 -10.66 -10.41 16.02
CA ARG A 184 -9.73 -10.46 17.17
C ARG A 184 -8.41 -9.75 16.89
N ILE A 185 -8.38 -8.94 15.84
CA ILE A 185 -7.21 -8.19 15.45
C ILE A 185 -7.15 -6.89 16.25
N GLY A 186 -5.99 -6.61 16.78
CA GLY A 186 -5.65 -5.38 17.47
C GLY A 186 -4.32 -4.81 16.99
N LYS A 187 -3.89 -3.76 17.64
CA LYS A 187 -2.66 -3.04 17.28
C LYS A 187 -1.41 -3.92 17.31
N ALA A 188 -1.31 -4.84 18.27
CA ALA A 188 -0.18 -5.74 18.45
C ALA A 188 0.08 -6.71 17.26
N GLN A 189 -0.91 -6.90 16.37
CA GLN A 189 -0.78 -7.73 15.18
C GLN A 189 -0.28 -6.95 13.96
N MET A 190 -0.11 -5.64 14.05
CA MET A 190 0.28 -4.79 12.93
C MET A 190 1.79 -4.86 12.69
N ILE A 191 2.19 -5.44 11.57
CA ILE A 191 3.59 -5.67 11.21
C ILE A 191 4.31 -4.32 11.03
N HIS A 192 5.40 -4.11 11.78
CA HIS A 192 6.21 -2.89 11.82
C HIS A 192 5.44 -1.59 12.18
N ASN A 193 4.18 -1.71 12.60
CA ASN A 193 3.30 -0.58 12.87
C ASN A 193 2.42 -0.84 14.11
N ASP A 194 3.03 -1.37 15.14
CA ASP A 194 2.40 -1.80 16.40
C ASP A 194 2.61 -0.82 17.57
N ALA A 195 3.24 0.33 17.32
CA ALA A 195 3.51 1.32 18.36
C ALA A 195 2.20 1.89 18.94
N THR A 196 2.17 2.03 20.29
CA THR A 196 1.01 2.50 21.07
C THR A 196 1.42 3.56 22.09
N PRO A 197 2.01 4.69 21.66
CA PRO A 197 2.30 5.77 22.61
C PRO A 197 1.02 6.35 23.19
N GLN A 198 1.14 7.00 24.35
CA GLN A 198 0.05 7.78 24.91
C GLN A 198 -0.12 9.05 24.07
N ILE A 199 -1.24 9.16 23.36
CA ILE A 199 -1.56 10.33 22.53
C ILE A 199 -2.43 11.29 23.34
N ASP A 200 -2.01 12.55 23.38
CA ASP A 200 -2.78 13.67 23.91
C ASP A 200 -2.96 14.75 22.84
N VAL A 201 -4.18 15.26 22.73
CA VAL A 201 -4.51 16.32 21.77
C VAL A 201 -5.16 17.49 22.52
N ASN A 202 -4.53 18.65 22.47
CA ASN A 202 -5.11 19.85 23.04
C ASN A 202 -6.33 20.31 22.22
N PRO A 203 -7.54 20.39 22.81
CA PRO A 203 -8.77 20.71 22.09
C PRO A 203 -8.85 22.17 21.61
N GLU A 204 -8.03 23.07 22.14
CA GLU A 204 -8.03 24.49 21.79
C GLU A 204 -6.99 24.79 20.73
N THR A 205 -5.76 24.29 20.90
CA THR A 205 -4.62 24.57 20.02
C THR A 205 -4.43 23.50 18.94
N TYR A 206 -5.03 22.32 19.10
CA TYR A 206 -4.84 21.13 18.26
C TYR A 206 -3.41 20.57 18.29
N ALA A 207 -2.58 21.01 19.23
CA ALA A 207 -1.27 20.43 19.44
C ALA A 207 -1.40 18.94 19.83
N VAL A 208 -0.61 18.08 19.18
CA VAL A 208 -0.61 16.63 19.42
C VAL A 208 0.69 16.25 20.09
N HIS A 209 0.60 15.51 21.17
CA HIS A 209 1.75 14.95 21.89
C HIS A 209 1.68 13.41 21.86
N ALA A 210 2.84 12.77 21.77
CA ALA A 210 2.99 11.33 21.96
C ALA A 210 4.01 11.10 23.08
N ASP A 211 3.61 10.40 24.15
CA ASP A 211 4.40 10.20 25.36
C ASP A 211 4.98 11.52 25.94
N GLY A 212 4.21 12.62 25.82
CA GLY A 212 4.60 13.95 26.27
C GLY A 212 5.45 14.76 25.29
N GLU A 213 5.91 14.18 24.19
CA GLU A 213 6.66 14.88 23.13
C GLU A 213 5.71 15.54 22.13
N LEU A 214 5.87 16.84 21.87
CA LEU A 214 5.10 17.56 20.85
C LEU A 214 5.45 17.06 19.44
N LEU A 215 4.44 16.61 18.70
CA LEU A 215 4.60 16.16 17.32
C LEU A 215 4.40 17.32 16.36
N THR A 216 5.50 17.85 15.84
CA THR A 216 5.49 18.91 14.84
C THR A 216 6.55 18.65 13.77
N CYS A 217 6.24 19.02 12.54
CA CYS A 217 7.19 18.95 11.43
C CYS A 217 6.88 20.04 10.40
N GLU A 218 7.88 20.43 9.66
CA GLU A 218 7.74 21.47 8.62
C GLU A 218 6.98 20.93 7.40
N PRO A 219 6.25 21.78 6.67
CA PRO A 219 5.71 21.42 5.37
C PRO A 219 6.80 20.91 4.42
N ALA A 220 6.45 20.00 3.52
CA ALA A 220 7.37 19.54 2.49
C ALA A 220 7.63 20.67 1.49
N THR A 221 8.91 21.02 1.27
CA THR A 221 9.33 21.98 0.24
C THR A 221 9.53 21.30 -1.11
N VAL A 222 9.78 19.99 -1.12
CA VAL A 222 9.95 19.15 -2.32
C VAL A 222 9.09 17.91 -2.17
N LEU A 223 8.25 17.65 -3.17
CA LEU A 223 7.49 16.41 -3.30
C LEU A 223 8.07 15.60 -4.46
N PRO A 224 8.87 14.55 -4.18
CA PRO A 224 9.40 13.69 -5.23
C PRO A 224 8.27 13.09 -6.06
N MET A 225 8.48 13.04 -7.37
CA MET A 225 7.56 12.39 -8.32
C MET A 225 6.14 12.97 -8.40
N ALA A 226 5.90 14.19 -7.89
CA ALA A 226 4.59 14.85 -7.93
C ALA A 226 4.08 15.15 -9.35
N GLN A 227 4.95 15.18 -10.34
CA GLN A 227 4.60 15.51 -11.74
C GLN A 227 4.61 14.30 -12.69
N ARG A 228 4.44 13.10 -12.16
CA ARG A 228 4.50 11.87 -12.97
C ARG A 228 3.14 11.27 -13.34
N TYR A 229 2.14 12.08 -13.32
CA TYR A 229 0.76 11.74 -13.73
C TYR A 229 0.45 12.33 -15.09
#